data_76d3fcf62959b2f661a163e073aabff3
#
_entry.id   76d3fcf62959b2f661a163e073aabff3
#
_cell.length_a   1.000
_cell.length_b   1.000
_cell.length_c   1.000
_cell.angle_alpha   90.00
_cell.angle_beta   90.00
_cell.angle_gamma   90.00
#
_symmetry.space_group_name_H-M   'P 1'
#
loop_
_entity.id
_entity.type
_entity.pdbx_description
1 polymer ?
#
loop_
_entity_poly.entity_id
_entity_poly.type
_entity_poly.pdbx_seq_one_letter_code
_entity_poly.pdbx_strand_id
1 'polypeptide(L)'
;FILVNNENAYSKACEIRGEVEGSINQIVSHDFAIMKELFDFDFEEFGTYFEIDCMSAVTDYQGMSGSGKVFNSRIKARINQLKDRLEAAGSVEEFKKDVTEFYKDFGVGKLGLHKAFRIQHRAEDVEIVPITNIAHVKLDDLVGYELAKQKLIDNTEAFVRGKEANN
;
A
#
# COMPACT_ATOMS: atom_id res chain seq x y z
N PHE A 1 -0.29 9.30 3.40
CA PHE A 1 1.10 8.87 3.11
C PHE A 1 1.63 7.93 4.21
N ILE A 2 1.56 8.33 5.48
CA ILE A 2 2.04 7.53 6.63
C ILE A 2 1.36 6.17 6.69
N LEU A 3 0.02 6.11 6.54
CA LEU A 3 -0.78 4.90 6.61
C LEU A 3 -0.38 3.83 5.58
N VAL A 4 0.13 4.22 4.42
CA VAL A 4 0.46 3.27 3.34
C VAL A 4 1.95 2.95 3.21
N ASN A 5 2.82 3.75 3.84
CA ASN A 5 4.27 3.59 3.69
C ASN A 5 4.98 2.97 4.90
N ASN A 6 4.35 3.00 6.08
CA ASN A 6 4.98 2.50 7.30
C ASN A 6 4.45 1.11 7.68
N GLU A 7 5.33 0.14 7.66
CA GLU A 7 5.04 -1.19 8.20
C GLU A 7 5.02 -1.15 9.73
N ASN A 8 4.05 -1.82 10.32
CA ASN A 8 3.96 -2.05 11.75
C ASN A 8 3.33 -3.42 12.05
N ALA A 9 3.27 -3.81 13.32
CA ALA A 9 2.75 -5.12 13.72
C ALA A 9 1.28 -5.32 13.30
N TYR A 10 0.47 -4.26 13.34
CA TYR A 10 -0.93 -4.32 12.92
C TYR A 10 -1.07 -4.51 11.41
N SER A 11 -0.38 -3.69 10.60
CA SER A 11 -0.46 -3.82 9.14
C SER A 11 0.01 -5.18 8.64
N LYS A 12 1.07 -5.73 9.23
CA LYS A 12 1.53 -7.11 8.93
C LYS A 12 0.53 -8.18 9.32
N ALA A 13 -0.12 -8.04 10.47
CA ALA A 13 -1.16 -8.97 10.89
C ALA A 13 -2.39 -8.92 9.97
N CYS A 14 -2.79 -7.73 9.51
CA CYS A 14 -3.87 -7.57 8.53
C CYS A 14 -3.52 -8.23 7.19
N GLU A 15 -2.30 -8.06 6.72
CA GLU A 15 -1.81 -8.66 5.48
C GLU A 15 -1.83 -10.19 5.52
N ILE A 16 -1.44 -10.79 6.66
CA ILE A 16 -1.33 -12.25 6.80
C ILE A 16 -2.67 -12.91 7.13
N ARG A 17 -3.46 -12.30 8.02
CA ARG A 17 -4.67 -12.90 8.62
C ARG A 17 -5.97 -12.23 8.22
N GLY A 18 -5.92 -11.03 7.69
CA GLY A 18 -7.08 -10.21 7.31
C GLY A 18 -7.79 -9.51 8.47
N GLU A 19 -7.65 -10.02 9.69
CA GLU A 19 -8.20 -9.44 10.92
C GLU A 19 -7.21 -9.59 12.06
N VAL A 20 -7.25 -8.67 13.03
CA VAL A 20 -6.38 -8.66 14.20
C VAL A 20 -7.23 -8.68 15.45
N GLU A 21 -7.05 -9.68 16.27
CA GLU A 21 -7.72 -9.85 17.55
C GLU A 21 -6.84 -9.40 18.73
N GLY A 22 -7.49 -9.20 19.88
CA GLY A 22 -6.82 -8.92 21.14
C GLY A 22 -6.56 -7.45 21.43
N SER A 23 -5.73 -7.19 22.45
CA SER A 23 -5.48 -5.84 22.98
C SER A 23 -4.84 -4.89 21.98
N ILE A 24 -4.06 -5.38 21.02
CA ILE A 24 -3.50 -4.57 19.93
C ILE A 24 -4.61 -3.90 19.13
N ASN A 25 -5.74 -4.57 18.96
CA ASN A 25 -6.88 -4.04 18.22
C ASN A 25 -7.52 -2.83 18.93
N GLN A 26 -7.50 -2.80 20.27
CA GLN A 26 -8.01 -1.67 21.06
C GLN A 26 -7.07 -0.46 20.95
N ILE A 27 -5.75 -0.69 21.09
CA ILE A 27 -4.73 0.36 20.94
C ILE A 27 -4.83 1.00 19.56
N VAL A 28 -4.88 0.17 18.54
CA VAL A 28 -4.97 0.63 17.14
C VAL A 28 -6.29 1.35 16.86
N SER A 29 -7.40 0.96 17.48
CA SER A 29 -8.67 1.68 17.36
C SER A 29 -8.58 3.11 17.91
N HIS A 30 -7.85 3.29 19.01
CA HIS A 30 -7.56 4.62 19.55
C HIS A 30 -6.71 5.45 18.59
N ASP A 31 -5.67 4.86 18.02
CA ASP A 31 -4.82 5.54 17.03
C ASP A 31 -5.61 5.93 15.77
N PHE A 32 -6.50 5.07 15.30
CA PHE A 32 -7.38 5.39 14.17
C PHE A 32 -8.40 6.49 14.50
N ALA A 33 -8.85 6.61 15.77
CA ALA A 33 -9.68 7.72 16.18
C ALA A 33 -8.93 9.05 16.05
N ILE A 34 -7.69 9.12 16.53
CA ILE A 34 -6.83 10.30 16.38
C ILE A 34 -6.55 10.61 14.90
N MET A 35 -6.29 9.59 14.09
CA MET A 35 -6.04 9.77 12.66
C MET A 35 -7.28 10.28 11.92
N LYS A 36 -8.47 9.81 12.30
CA LYS A 36 -9.74 10.27 11.74
C LYS A 36 -9.99 11.73 12.09
N GLU A 37 -9.79 12.12 13.35
CA GLU A 37 -9.90 13.53 13.78
C GLU A 37 -8.95 14.44 13.00
N LEU A 38 -7.69 14.00 12.81
CA LEU A 38 -6.72 14.73 11.98
C LEU A 38 -7.11 14.81 10.51
N PHE A 39 -7.73 13.75 9.99
CA PHE A 39 -8.16 13.69 8.59
C PHE A 39 -9.36 14.60 8.32
N ASP A 40 -10.26 14.71 9.29
CA ASP A 40 -11.45 15.56 9.23
C ASP A 40 -11.19 17.01 9.64
N PHE A 41 -9.97 17.30 10.13
CA PHE A 41 -9.63 18.64 10.63
C PHE A 41 -9.63 19.66 9.51
N ASP A 42 -10.41 20.74 9.69
CA ASP A 42 -10.46 21.86 8.75
C ASP A 42 -9.31 22.84 9.00
N PHE A 43 -8.26 22.69 8.20
CA PHE A 43 -7.08 23.55 8.25
C PHE A 43 -7.36 24.98 7.74
N GLU A 44 -8.36 25.17 6.87
CA GLU A 44 -8.71 26.48 6.34
C GLU A 44 -9.44 27.32 7.41
N GLU A 45 -10.37 26.70 8.14
CA GLU A 45 -11.03 27.35 9.26
C GLU A 45 -10.03 27.75 10.34
N PHE A 46 -9.09 26.84 10.68
CA PHE A 46 -8.02 27.11 11.63
C PHE A 46 -7.13 28.29 11.19
N GLY A 47 -6.66 28.28 9.93
CA GLY A 47 -5.84 29.35 9.36
C GLY A 47 -6.54 30.70 9.40
N THR A 48 -7.83 30.72 9.07
CA THR A 48 -8.67 31.94 9.11
C THR A 48 -8.84 32.46 10.53
N TYR A 49 -9.08 31.57 11.51
CA TYR A 49 -9.27 31.96 12.91
C TYR A 49 -8.03 32.58 13.53
N PHE A 50 -6.85 32.09 13.21
CA PHE A 50 -5.58 32.58 13.75
C PHE A 50 -4.87 33.60 12.85
N GLU A 51 -5.43 33.97 11.70
CA GLU A 51 -4.80 34.84 10.69
C GLU A 51 -3.39 34.37 10.27
N ILE A 52 -3.23 33.03 10.18
CA ILE A 52 -1.95 32.39 9.87
C ILE A 52 -2.05 31.70 8.50
N ASP A 53 -1.19 32.08 7.57
CA ASP A 53 -1.06 31.41 6.26
C ASP A 53 0.04 30.31 6.25
N CYS A 54 0.18 29.58 7.34
CA CYS A 54 1.17 28.48 7.39
C CYS A 54 0.61 27.15 6.84
N MET A 55 -0.71 27.08 6.61
CA MET A 55 -1.38 25.83 6.19
C MET A 55 -1.48 25.68 4.67
N SER A 56 -1.29 26.75 3.89
CA SER A 56 -1.30 26.68 2.42
C SER A 56 -0.29 25.67 1.86
N ALA A 57 0.85 25.48 2.51
CA ALA A 57 1.84 24.48 2.14
C ALA A 57 1.31 23.04 2.29
N VAL A 58 0.28 22.81 3.13
CA VAL A 58 -0.35 21.50 3.37
C VAL A 58 -1.61 21.37 2.51
N THR A 59 -2.47 22.39 2.47
CA THR A 59 -3.73 22.40 1.73
C THR A 59 -3.51 22.47 0.22
N ASP A 60 -2.53 23.28 -0.21
CA ASP A 60 -2.18 23.48 -1.62
C ASP A 60 -1.00 22.61 -2.07
N TYR A 61 -0.71 21.54 -1.32
CA TYR A 61 0.43 20.67 -1.64
C TYR A 61 0.39 20.20 -3.09
N GLN A 62 1.32 20.69 -3.88
CA GLN A 62 1.59 20.20 -5.22
C GLN A 62 2.78 19.26 -5.16
N GLY A 63 2.53 17.97 -5.42
CA GLY A 63 3.60 17.00 -5.54
C GLY A 63 4.65 17.42 -6.56
N MET A 64 5.91 17.05 -6.35
CA MET A 64 7.01 17.36 -7.24
C MET A 64 6.63 17.10 -8.70
N SER A 65 6.57 18.15 -9.50
CA SER A 65 6.42 18.08 -10.96
C SER A 65 7.74 17.60 -11.58
N GLY A 66 8.11 16.38 -11.32
CA GLY A 66 9.30 15.75 -11.87
C GLY A 66 8.92 14.47 -12.56
N SER A 67 9.42 14.30 -13.75
CA SER A 67 9.32 13.13 -14.63
C SER A 67 8.75 11.90 -13.92
N GLY A 68 7.53 11.51 -14.24
CA GLY A 68 6.67 10.51 -13.60
C GLY A 68 7.20 9.08 -13.46
N LYS A 69 8.44 8.94 -13.02
CA LYS A 69 9.08 7.64 -12.77
C LYS A 69 8.99 7.19 -11.31
N VAL A 70 8.51 8.03 -10.40
CA VAL A 70 8.53 7.73 -8.96
C VAL A 70 7.29 6.95 -8.51
N PHE A 71 6.14 7.16 -9.13
CA PHE A 71 4.91 6.40 -8.82
C PHE A 71 4.29 5.83 -10.09
N ASN A 72 4.12 4.52 -10.09
CA ASN A 72 3.28 3.84 -11.08
C ASN A 72 1.85 4.41 -10.98
N SER A 73 1.23 4.73 -12.12
CA SER A 73 -0.15 5.26 -12.19
C SER A 73 -1.17 4.41 -11.42
N ARG A 74 -0.96 3.09 -11.36
CA ARG A 74 -1.81 2.16 -10.59
C ARG A 74 -1.66 2.34 -9.08
N ILE A 75 -0.45 2.59 -8.58
CA ILE A 75 -0.21 2.86 -7.15
C ILE A 75 -0.90 4.16 -6.77
N LYS A 76 -0.73 5.20 -7.59
CA LYS A 76 -1.40 6.48 -7.40
C LYS A 76 -2.93 6.32 -7.38
N ALA A 77 -3.49 5.55 -8.32
CA ALA A 77 -4.91 5.28 -8.36
C ALA A 77 -5.43 4.57 -7.10
N ARG A 78 -4.68 3.59 -6.56
CA ARG A 78 -5.05 2.88 -5.32
C ARG A 78 -4.99 3.80 -4.10
N ILE A 79 -3.96 4.63 -4.00
CA ILE A 79 -3.83 5.60 -2.90
C ILE A 79 -4.96 6.63 -2.96
N ASN A 80 -5.31 7.13 -4.15
CA ASN A 80 -6.42 8.04 -4.33
C ASN A 80 -7.76 7.37 -3.97
N GLN A 81 -7.97 6.12 -4.39
CA GLN A 81 -9.16 5.37 -4.02
C GLN A 81 -9.28 5.17 -2.50
N LEU A 82 -8.17 4.88 -1.82
CA LEU A 82 -8.16 4.82 -0.35
C LEU A 82 -8.50 6.19 0.23
N LYS A 83 -7.88 7.27 -0.26
CA LYS A 83 -8.17 8.64 0.18
C LYS A 83 -9.66 8.96 0.08
N ASP A 84 -10.28 8.69 -1.07
CA ASP A 84 -11.69 8.97 -1.30
C ASP A 84 -12.61 8.17 -0.35
N ARG A 85 -12.26 6.91 -0.04
CA ARG A 85 -12.96 6.10 0.96
C ARG A 85 -12.82 6.66 2.36
N LEU A 86 -11.62 7.07 2.76
CA LEU A 86 -11.37 7.65 4.08
C LEU A 86 -12.09 8.99 4.27
N GLU A 87 -12.19 9.78 3.21
CA GLU A 87 -12.94 11.04 3.19
C GLU A 87 -14.46 10.80 3.34
N ALA A 88 -14.97 9.73 2.74
CA ALA A 88 -16.37 9.33 2.83
C ALA A 88 -16.73 8.62 4.15
N ALA A 89 -15.74 8.15 4.92
CA ALA A 89 -15.98 7.40 6.16
C ALA A 89 -16.65 8.28 7.23
N GLY A 90 -17.85 7.93 7.63
CA GLY A 90 -18.64 8.67 8.63
C GLY A 90 -18.31 8.31 10.08
N SER A 91 -17.50 7.27 10.32
CA SER A 91 -17.13 6.81 11.66
C SER A 91 -15.68 6.31 11.71
N VAL A 92 -15.16 6.19 12.94
CA VAL A 92 -13.83 5.61 13.19
C VAL A 92 -13.77 4.14 12.74
N GLU A 93 -14.85 3.40 12.93
CA GLU A 93 -14.98 2.01 12.56
C GLU A 93 -14.90 1.84 11.04
N GLU A 94 -15.57 2.68 10.27
CA GLU A 94 -15.50 2.69 8.81
C GLU A 94 -14.10 3.07 8.34
N PHE A 95 -13.51 4.13 8.89
CA PHE A 95 -12.15 4.56 8.60
C PHE A 95 -11.14 3.43 8.84
N LYS A 96 -11.21 2.79 10.03
CA LYS A 96 -10.38 1.63 10.39
C LYS A 96 -10.58 0.47 9.42
N LYS A 97 -11.83 0.15 9.08
CA LYS A 97 -12.17 -0.93 8.14
C LYS A 97 -11.52 -0.69 6.79
N ASP A 98 -11.64 0.52 6.23
CA ASP A 98 -11.08 0.87 4.93
C ASP A 98 -9.56 0.74 4.88
N VAL A 99 -8.87 1.19 5.94
CA VAL A 99 -7.42 1.02 6.06
C VAL A 99 -7.04 -0.46 6.22
N THR A 100 -7.79 -1.22 7.02
CA THR A 100 -7.53 -2.65 7.26
C THR A 100 -7.70 -3.48 5.98
N GLU A 101 -8.76 -3.21 5.21
CA GLU A 101 -8.98 -3.83 3.90
C GLU A 101 -7.84 -3.49 2.93
N PHE A 102 -7.39 -2.24 2.92
CA PHE A 102 -6.26 -1.84 2.09
C PHE A 102 -4.99 -2.61 2.45
N TYR A 103 -4.69 -2.78 3.74
CA TYR A 103 -3.54 -3.56 4.20
C TYR A 103 -3.64 -5.04 3.80
N LYS A 104 -4.84 -5.62 3.90
CA LYS A 104 -5.09 -6.99 3.48
C LYS A 104 -4.88 -7.20 1.99
N ASP A 105 -5.37 -6.27 1.17
CA ASP A 105 -5.38 -6.43 -0.29
C ASP A 105 -4.06 -6.05 -0.94
N PHE A 106 -3.34 -5.10 -0.35
CA PHE A 106 -2.16 -4.50 -0.98
C PHE A 106 -0.92 -4.54 -0.11
N GLY A 107 -1.05 -4.78 1.20
CA GLY A 107 0.04 -4.61 2.14
C GLY A 107 0.48 -3.15 2.29
N VAL A 108 1.62 -2.93 2.91
CA VAL A 108 2.22 -1.60 3.16
C VAL A 108 3.69 -1.56 2.80
N GLY A 109 4.22 -0.34 2.69
CA GLY A 109 5.63 -0.11 2.43
C GLY A 109 6.07 -0.51 1.02
N LYS A 110 7.36 -0.72 0.87
CA LYS A 110 7.95 -1.02 -0.44
C LYS A 110 7.40 -2.31 -1.05
N LEU A 111 7.16 -3.33 -0.23
CA LEU A 111 6.72 -4.65 -0.70
C LEU A 111 5.23 -4.69 -1.03
N GLY A 112 4.40 -3.98 -0.30
CA GLY A 112 2.94 -3.99 -0.52
C GLY A 112 2.50 -3.24 -1.78
N LEU A 113 3.15 -2.15 -2.10
CA LEU A 113 2.73 -1.27 -3.20
C LEU A 113 3.25 -1.71 -4.58
N HIS A 114 4.24 -2.61 -4.64
CA HIS A 114 4.86 -3.05 -5.89
C HIS A 114 4.64 -4.54 -6.14
N LYS A 115 4.59 -4.95 -7.40
CA LYS A 115 4.34 -6.35 -7.80
C LYS A 115 5.59 -7.15 -8.10
N ALA A 116 6.71 -6.49 -8.39
CA ALA A 116 7.95 -7.15 -8.75
C ALA A 116 9.14 -6.37 -8.19
N PHE A 117 10.16 -7.12 -7.86
CA PHE A 117 11.36 -6.63 -7.21
C PHE A 117 12.58 -7.26 -7.85
N ARG A 118 13.70 -6.59 -7.74
CA ARG A 118 15.01 -7.14 -8.05
C ARG A 118 15.94 -6.99 -6.86
N ILE A 119 16.84 -7.93 -6.72
CA ILE A 119 17.93 -7.85 -5.76
C ILE A 119 19.05 -7.03 -6.42
N GLN A 120 19.50 -5.99 -5.76
CA GLN A 120 20.61 -5.15 -6.21
C GLN A 120 21.72 -5.20 -5.16
N HIS A 121 22.90 -5.62 -5.59
CA HIS A 121 24.09 -5.61 -4.76
C HIS A 121 24.73 -4.23 -4.79
N ARG A 122 24.91 -3.62 -3.63
CA ARG A 122 25.70 -2.40 -3.45
C ARG A 122 26.85 -2.71 -2.50
N ALA A 123 28.08 -2.69 -3.03
CA ALA A 123 29.32 -2.87 -2.29
C ALA A 123 29.28 -3.91 -1.14
N GLU A 124 28.74 -3.57 0.02
CA GLU A 124 28.63 -4.43 1.20
C GLU A 124 27.18 -4.82 1.54
N ASP A 125 26.16 -4.24 0.87
CA ASP A 125 24.75 -4.45 1.17
C ASP A 125 23.96 -5.04 0.01
N VAL A 126 22.89 -5.78 0.37
CA VAL A 126 21.92 -6.31 -0.58
C VAL A 126 20.60 -5.57 -0.41
N GLU A 127 20.16 -4.87 -1.45
CA GLU A 127 18.92 -4.10 -1.44
C GLU A 127 17.85 -4.74 -2.34
N ILE A 128 16.62 -4.85 -1.80
CA ILE A 128 15.44 -5.21 -2.59
C ILE A 128 14.86 -3.92 -3.17
N VAL A 129 14.93 -3.79 -4.50
CA VAL A 129 14.50 -2.60 -5.23
C VAL A 129 13.25 -2.91 -6.05
N PRO A 130 12.15 -2.13 -5.92
CA PRO A 130 10.97 -2.36 -6.71
C PRO A 130 11.21 -2.08 -8.20
N ILE A 131 10.63 -2.92 -9.05
CA ILE A 131 10.60 -2.73 -10.49
C ILE A 131 9.38 -1.88 -10.82
N THR A 132 9.59 -0.62 -11.17
CA THR A 132 8.51 0.34 -11.44
C THR A 132 7.93 0.21 -12.85
N ASN A 133 8.70 -0.33 -13.79
CA ASN A 133 8.28 -0.50 -15.18
C ASN A 133 8.28 -1.99 -15.54
N ILE A 134 7.14 -2.63 -15.32
CA ILE A 134 6.95 -4.05 -15.63
C ILE A 134 6.31 -4.14 -17.02
N ALA A 135 6.98 -4.82 -17.94
CA ALA A 135 6.37 -5.19 -19.21
C ALA A 135 5.18 -6.12 -18.93
N HIS A 136 4.01 -5.77 -19.48
CA HIS A 136 2.78 -6.55 -19.30
C HIS A 136 2.73 -7.71 -20.31
N VAL A 137 3.75 -8.56 -20.31
CA VAL A 137 3.74 -9.82 -21.07
C VAL A 137 3.02 -10.86 -20.21
N LYS A 138 1.93 -11.39 -20.70
CA LYS A 138 1.21 -12.51 -20.08
C LYS A 138 1.77 -13.83 -20.60
N LEU A 139 1.55 -14.92 -19.84
CA LEU A 139 1.91 -16.26 -20.30
C LEU A 139 1.22 -16.63 -21.62
N ASP A 140 0.02 -16.11 -21.84
CA ASP A 140 -0.76 -16.32 -23.09
C ASP A 140 -0.14 -15.59 -24.30
N ASP A 141 0.65 -14.53 -24.07
CA ASP A 141 1.34 -13.80 -25.13
C ASP A 141 2.58 -14.55 -25.64
N LEU A 142 3.03 -15.57 -24.92
CA LEU A 142 4.14 -16.43 -25.32
C LEU A 142 3.65 -17.52 -26.28
N VAL A 143 4.06 -17.47 -27.52
CA VAL A 143 3.71 -18.46 -28.53
C VAL A 143 4.56 -19.71 -28.36
N GLY A 144 3.94 -20.89 -28.22
CA GLY A 144 4.62 -22.14 -27.98
C GLY A 144 4.96 -22.41 -26.50
N TYR A 145 5.79 -23.41 -26.27
CA TYR A 145 6.25 -23.82 -24.93
C TYR A 145 5.13 -24.29 -23.96
N GLU A 146 4.03 -24.85 -24.47
CA GLU A 146 2.84 -25.17 -23.67
C GLU A 146 3.15 -26.07 -22.47
N LEU A 147 4.01 -27.10 -22.63
CA LEU A 147 4.44 -27.98 -21.53
C LEU A 147 5.25 -27.23 -20.46
N ALA A 148 6.10 -26.27 -20.87
CA ALA A 148 6.91 -25.48 -19.94
C ALA A 148 6.03 -24.48 -19.18
N LYS A 149 5.07 -23.85 -19.85
CA LYS A 149 4.08 -22.97 -19.22
C LYS A 149 3.27 -23.73 -18.18
N GLN A 150 2.74 -24.91 -18.54
CA GLN A 150 1.94 -25.72 -17.62
C GLN A 150 2.76 -26.12 -16.40
N LYS A 151 3.99 -26.60 -16.58
CA LYS A 151 4.88 -26.94 -15.45
C LYS A 151 5.15 -25.74 -14.54
N LEU A 152 5.36 -24.55 -15.13
CA LEU A 152 5.57 -23.32 -14.35
C LEU A 152 4.33 -22.98 -13.54
N ILE A 153 3.14 -23.07 -14.12
CA ILE A 153 1.86 -22.80 -13.47
C ILE A 153 1.67 -23.79 -12.31
N ASP A 154 1.78 -25.09 -12.60
CA ASP A 154 1.57 -26.16 -11.61
C ASP A 154 2.53 -26.03 -10.42
N ASN A 155 3.81 -25.73 -10.68
CA ASN A 155 4.80 -25.50 -9.64
C ASN A 155 4.51 -24.25 -8.81
N THR A 156 4.11 -23.17 -9.46
CA THR A 156 3.75 -21.90 -8.79
C THR A 156 2.50 -22.09 -7.91
N GLU A 157 1.48 -22.80 -8.41
CA GLU A 157 0.28 -23.10 -7.63
C GLU A 157 0.58 -24.01 -6.44
N ALA A 158 1.47 -25.01 -6.61
CA ALA A 158 1.90 -25.86 -5.51
C ALA A 158 2.58 -25.03 -4.42
N PHE A 159 3.47 -24.12 -4.79
CA PHE A 159 4.13 -23.20 -3.86
C PHE A 159 3.14 -22.32 -3.11
N VAL A 160 2.21 -21.67 -3.82
CA VAL A 160 1.20 -20.78 -3.21
C VAL A 160 0.28 -21.55 -2.24
N ARG A 161 0.01 -22.83 -2.53
CA ARG A 161 -0.79 -23.72 -1.65
C ARG A 161 0.03 -24.34 -0.50
N GLY A 162 1.29 -23.94 -0.32
CA GLY A 162 2.17 -24.48 0.74
C GLY A 162 2.56 -25.94 0.55
N LYS A 163 2.50 -26.48 -0.68
CA LYS A 163 2.98 -27.80 -1.05
C LYS A 163 4.45 -27.76 -1.45
N GLU A 164 5.09 -28.93 -1.51
CA GLU A 164 6.43 -29.03 -2.10
C GLU A 164 6.41 -28.52 -3.54
N ALA A 165 7.28 -27.58 -3.82
CA ALA A 165 7.49 -26.99 -5.12
C ALA A 165 8.99 -26.93 -5.42
N ASN A 166 9.37 -27.09 -6.68
CA ASN A 166 10.75 -26.97 -7.11
C ASN A 166 11.12 -25.47 -7.21
N ASN A 167 12.33 -25.17 -6.75
CA ASN A 167 12.93 -23.85 -6.93
C ASN A 167 13.60 -23.73 -8.31
#